data_9b913d953e55bf6e09c2f5948c0c6b88
#
_entry.id   9b913d953e55bf6e09c2f5948c0c6b88
#
_cell.length_a   1.000
_cell.length_b   1.000
_cell.length_c   1.000
_cell.angle_alpha   90.00
_cell.angle_beta   90.00
_cell.angle_gamma   90.00
#
_symmetry.space_group_name_H-M   'P 1'
#
loop_
_entity.id
_entity.type
_entity.pdbx_description
1 polymer ?
#
loop_
_entity_poly.entity_id
_entity_poly.type
_entity_poly.pdbx_seq_one_letter_code
_entity_poly.pdbx_strand_id
1 'polypeptide(L)'
;MHKNVFKVTFYSLLISSLFSCNNKNSYYDLKDFAIKDTSKIIKFKISDTEDNSIVISRNVNSNKWVIEGSKYTANKSSVNLLMETFYRIRVKQDVPKTAFNTVINRLSVRHKKVEVFFENEKPFKTWFIGSPTQDHLGTYMLLQNGDEKSSKPYITYKPGMYGSLDVRFFTDWKGWRSPRIFNYPNPKSIKNISVKFSEKPKESYTISNKDNTIKLFDLDNKELKKYDTIQVKHYLTHFENISYNKIMFEKQNIMDSIFKSEPHYYFELTDSSNKVTKVEFWKIKDVDSPTGWDAEHGYIRVNKNNELLRAQYFNWEILFKPLSFYTRRYY
;
A
#
# COMPACT_ATOMS: atom_id res chain seq x y z
N MET A 1 -19.13 27.83 73.78
CA MET A 1 -18.12 27.26 72.88
C MET A 1 -18.55 25.98 72.10
N HIS A 2 -19.64 25.31 72.42
CA HIS A 2 -20.02 24.04 71.76
C HIS A 2 -20.79 24.15 70.43
N LYS A 3 -21.43 25.30 70.09
CA LYS A 3 -22.18 25.45 68.86
C LYS A 3 -21.33 25.64 67.56
N ASN A 4 -20.12 26.13 67.70
CA ASN A 4 -19.27 26.39 66.54
C ASN A 4 -18.45 25.17 66.14
N VAL A 5 -18.17 24.23 67.04
CA VAL A 5 -17.46 22.98 66.73
C VAL A 5 -18.33 22.05 65.92
N PHE A 6 -19.65 22.03 66.18
CA PHE A 6 -20.59 21.18 65.45
C PHE A 6 -20.81 21.65 63.98
N LYS A 7 -20.71 22.96 63.74
CA LYS A 7 -20.82 23.51 62.38
C LYS A 7 -19.57 23.24 61.54
N VAL A 8 -18.39 23.31 62.14
CA VAL A 8 -17.15 23.06 61.43
C VAL A 8 -16.98 21.59 61.09
N THR A 9 -17.34 20.67 61.99
CA THR A 9 -17.37 19.22 61.69
C THR A 9 -18.39 18.82 60.63
N PHE A 10 -19.54 19.48 60.60
CA PHE A 10 -20.57 19.19 59.54
C PHE A 10 -20.16 19.70 58.17
N TYR A 11 -19.48 20.86 58.05
CA TYR A 11 -18.91 21.36 56.80
C TYR A 11 -17.71 20.54 56.34
N SER A 12 -16.90 20.04 57.25
CA SER A 12 -15.76 19.16 56.92
C SER A 12 -16.25 17.81 56.37
N LEU A 13 -17.33 17.25 56.90
CA LEU A 13 -17.95 16.02 56.39
C LEU A 13 -18.64 16.22 54.99
N LEU A 14 -19.19 17.43 54.74
CA LEU A 14 -19.81 17.74 53.43
C LEU A 14 -18.78 17.97 52.32
N ILE A 15 -17.61 18.49 52.66
CA ILE A 15 -16.51 18.71 51.70
C ILE A 15 -15.79 17.38 51.35
N SER A 16 -15.69 16.42 52.27
CA SER A 16 -15.13 15.10 51.99
C SER A 16 -16.02 14.23 51.10
N SER A 17 -17.35 14.52 51.03
CA SER A 17 -18.25 13.83 50.13
C SER A 17 -18.18 14.31 48.65
N LEU A 18 -17.55 15.46 48.39
CA LEU A 18 -17.36 16.00 47.03
C LEU A 18 -16.10 15.47 46.32
N PHE A 19 -15.21 14.77 47.05
CA PHE A 19 -14.10 14.07 46.47
C PHE A 19 -14.37 12.58 46.20
N SER A 20 -15.64 12.16 46.36
CA SER A 20 -16.05 10.82 45.99
C SER A 20 -16.06 10.68 44.47
N CYS A 21 -14.94 10.22 43.96
CA CYS A 21 -14.79 9.38 42.80
C CYS A 21 -15.58 9.79 41.54
N ASN A 22 -14.98 10.68 40.76
CA ASN A 22 -15.07 10.50 39.32
C ASN A 22 -14.07 9.40 38.88
N ASN A 23 -14.08 8.24 39.52
CA ASN A 23 -13.75 7.01 38.83
C ASN A 23 -14.87 6.77 37.83
N LYS A 24 -14.85 7.49 36.72
CA LYS A 24 -15.31 6.93 35.48
C LYS A 24 -14.40 5.72 35.26
N ASN A 25 -14.78 4.58 35.82
CA ASN A 25 -14.49 3.31 35.22
C ASN A 25 -15.11 3.43 33.82
N SER A 26 -14.37 3.98 32.88
CA SER A 26 -14.65 3.74 31.49
C SER A 26 -14.43 2.24 31.35
N TYR A 27 -15.46 1.46 31.61
CA TYR A 27 -15.58 0.12 31.06
C TYR A 27 -15.46 0.36 29.58
N TYR A 28 -14.23 0.36 29.09
CA TYR A 28 -13.97 0.30 27.66
C TYR A 28 -14.74 -0.90 27.19
N ASP A 29 -15.67 -0.70 26.30
CA ASP A 29 -16.39 -1.80 25.70
C ASP A 29 -15.36 -2.63 24.94
N LEU A 30 -14.79 -3.64 25.61
CA LEU A 30 -13.80 -4.55 25.06
C LEU A 30 -14.39 -5.41 23.92
N LYS A 31 -15.60 -5.09 23.47
CA LYS A 31 -16.28 -5.55 22.26
C LYS A 31 -16.23 -4.53 21.13
N ASP A 32 -15.88 -3.26 21.38
CA ASP A 32 -15.79 -2.24 20.34
C ASP A 32 -14.45 -2.35 19.58
N PHE A 33 -14.40 -3.27 18.63
CA PHE A 33 -13.25 -3.47 17.76
C PHE A 33 -13.06 -2.32 16.77
N ALA A 34 -14.10 -1.60 16.40
CA ALA A 34 -14.02 -0.56 15.36
C ALA A 34 -13.22 0.68 15.80
N ILE A 35 -12.67 1.36 14.82
CA ILE A 35 -12.10 2.70 14.96
C ILE A 35 -13.01 3.66 14.21
N LYS A 36 -13.75 4.49 14.95
CA LYS A 36 -14.77 5.40 14.40
C LYS A 36 -14.18 6.46 13.48
N ASP A 37 -12.98 6.94 13.79
CA ASP A 37 -12.29 7.97 13.01
C ASP A 37 -10.92 7.47 12.58
N THR A 38 -10.85 6.83 11.41
CA THR A 38 -9.60 6.32 10.84
C THR A 38 -8.68 7.42 10.29
N SER A 39 -9.18 8.66 10.16
CA SER A 39 -8.36 9.79 9.73
C SER A 39 -7.27 10.15 10.75
N LYS A 40 -7.50 9.83 12.03
CA LYS A 40 -6.55 10.02 13.14
C LYS A 40 -5.43 8.99 13.17
N ILE A 41 -5.53 7.91 12.39
CA ILE A 41 -4.49 6.89 12.36
C ILE A 41 -3.27 7.46 11.64
N ILE A 42 -2.15 7.54 12.36
CA ILE A 42 -0.86 7.97 11.80
C ILE A 42 0.06 6.78 11.52
N LYS A 43 -0.14 5.67 12.23
CA LYS A 43 0.70 4.48 12.13
C LYS A 43 -0.06 3.24 12.54
N PHE A 44 0.25 2.12 11.91
CA PHE A 44 -0.11 0.80 12.40
C PHE A 44 1.06 -0.17 12.22
N LYS A 45 1.18 -1.10 13.16
CA LYS A 45 2.17 -2.17 13.15
C LYS A 45 1.45 -3.50 13.11
N ILE A 46 1.90 -4.40 12.24
CA ILE A 46 1.44 -5.78 12.18
C ILE A 46 2.65 -6.67 12.48
N SER A 47 2.51 -7.57 13.43
CA SER A 47 3.51 -8.59 13.74
C SER A 47 2.85 -9.96 13.86
N ASP A 48 3.62 -11.01 13.64
CA ASP A 48 3.19 -12.40 13.85
C ASP A 48 4.02 -13.05 14.97
N THR A 49 3.74 -14.30 15.25
CA THR A 49 4.44 -15.09 16.29
C THR A 49 5.78 -15.66 15.83
N GLU A 50 6.20 -15.40 14.59
CA GLU A 50 7.48 -15.80 14.00
C GLU A 50 8.46 -14.60 13.90
N ASP A 51 8.24 -13.55 14.71
CA ASP A 51 9.02 -12.31 14.77
C ASP A 51 9.02 -11.47 13.46
N ASN A 52 8.18 -11.84 12.47
CA ASN A 52 7.99 -10.95 11.33
C ASN A 52 7.16 -9.75 11.74
N SER A 53 7.55 -8.59 11.29
CA SER A 53 6.77 -7.38 11.54
C SER A 53 6.89 -6.36 10.42
N ILE A 54 5.85 -5.55 10.26
CA ILE A 54 5.83 -4.42 9.35
C ILE A 54 5.18 -3.22 10.03
N VAL A 55 5.74 -2.05 9.79
CA VAL A 55 5.20 -0.78 10.26
C VAL A 55 4.88 0.10 9.06
N ILE A 56 3.64 0.54 9.01
CA ILE A 56 3.14 1.45 7.97
C ILE A 56 2.75 2.75 8.66
N SER A 57 3.37 3.84 8.26
CA SER A 57 3.13 5.16 8.85
C SER A 57 2.79 6.20 7.79
N ARG A 58 2.11 7.25 8.23
CA ARG A 58 1.78 8.41 7.41
C ARG A 58 2.93 9.41 7.47
N ASN A 59 3.52 9.72 6.32
CA ASN A 59 4.53 10.76 6.25
C ASN A 59 3.89 12.14 6.46
N VAL A 60 4.32 12.85 7.48
CA VAL A 60 3.74 14.13 7.93
C VAL A 60 3.79 15.19 6.81
N ASN A 61 4.89 15.25 6.04
CA ASN A 61 5.10 16.29 5.03
C ASN A 61 4.30 16.04 3.74
N SER A 62 4.12 14.78 3.35
CA SER A 62 3.49 14.42 2.07
C SER A 62 2.10 13.81 2.21
N ASN A 63 1.66 13.55 3.44
CA ASN A 63 0.43 12.82 3.78
C ASN A 63 0.31 11.45 3.07
N LYS A 64 1.46 10.87 2.64
CA LYS A 64 1.53 9.57 1.98
C LYS A 64 1.87 8.50 3.01
N TRP A 65 1.30 7.32 2.83
CA TRP A 65 1.67 6.16 3.61
C TRP A 65 2.98 5.57 3.11
N VAL A 66 3.88 5.23 4.03
CA VAL A 66 5.21 4.67 3.75
C VAL A 66 5.44 3.41 4.58
N ILE A 67 6.30 2.54 4.10
CA ILE A 67 6.80 1.38 4.85
C ILE A 67 8.01 1.86 5.63
N GLU A 68 7.94 1.87 6.96
CA GLU A 68 9.05 2.31 7.82
C GLU A 68 10.32 1.46 7.58
N GLY A 69 11.47 2.09 7.68
CA GLY A 69 12.75 1.44 7.40
C GLY A 69 13.02 1.15 5.92
N SER A 70 12.15 1.60 5.01
CA SER A 70 12.31 1.41 3.57
C SER A 70 12.19 2.71 2.78
N LYS A 71 12.63 2.67 1.51
CA LYS A 71 12.43 3.79 0.55
C LYS A 71 11.07 3.75 -0.15
N TYR A 72 10.22 2.79 0.17
CA TYR A 72 8.99 2.53 -0.58
C TYR A 72 7.77 3.19 0.04
N THR A 73 6.92 3.76 -0.82
CA THR A 73 5.57 4.15 -0.43
C THR A 73 4.69 2.93 -0.27
N ALA A 74 3.73 3.00 0.65
CA ALA A 74 2.79 1.92 0.84
C ALA A 74 1.74 1.87 -0.28
N ASN A 75 1.25 0.66 -0.57
CA ASN A 75 0.17 0.42 -1.52
C ASN A 75 -1.13 1.05 -1.00
N LYS A 76 -1.60 2.08 -1.70
CA LYS A 76 -2.80 2.82 -1.32
C LYS A 76 -4.03 1.92 -1.20
N SER A 77 -4.16 0.92 -2.07
CA SER A 77 -5.31 -0.01 -2.04
C SER A 77 -5.27 -0.89 -0.80
N SER A 78 -4.09 -1.44 -0.42
CA SER A 78 -3.92 -2.23 0.80
C SER A 78 -4.19 -1.39 2.05
N VAL A 79 -3.68 -0.17 2.10
CA VAL A 79 -3.93 0.76 3.21
C VAL A 79 -5.41 1.10 3.31
N ASN A 80 -6.06 1.48 2.21
CA ASN A 80 -7.49 1.82 2.21
C ASN A 80 -8.36 0.63 2.65
N LEU A 81 -8.03 -0.58 2.15
CA LEU A 81 -8.72 -1.80 2.55
C LEU A 81 -8.62 -2.06 4.06
N LEU A 82 -7.45 -1.77 4.64
CA LEU A 82 -7.23 -1.93 6.06
C LEU A 82 -7.94 -0.82 6.87
N MET A 83 -7.89 0.45 6.42
CA MET A 83 -8.65 1.55 7.03
C MET A 83 -10.16 1.27 7.05
N GLU A 84 -10.70 0.76 5.93
CA GLU A 84 -12.11 0.34 5.87
C GLU A 84 -12.38 -0.82 6.82
N THR A 85 -11.46 -1.76 6.98
CA THR A 85 -11.60 -2.87 7.92
C THR A 85 -11.62 -2.34 9.35
N PHE A 86 -10.71 -1.43 9.71
CA PHE A 86 -10.68 -0.79 11.02
C PHE A 86 -11.99 -0.07 11.37
N TYR A 87 -12.59 0.61 10.41
CA TYR A 87 -13.86 1.32 10.60
C TYR A 87 -15.05 0.37 10.70
N ARG A 88 -15.10 -0.69 9.88
CA ARG A 88 -16.30 -1.52 9.71
C ARG A 88 -16.31 -2.82 10.49
N ILE A 89 -15.20 -3.21 11.14
CA ILE A 89 -15.15 -4.44 11.93
C ILE A 89 -16.18 -4.42 13.06
N ARG A 90 -16.87 -5.54 13.27
CA ARG A 90 -17.89 -5.72 14.31
C ARG A 90 -17.74 -7.09 14.96
N VAL A 91 -18.22 -7.21 16.20
CA VAL A 91 -18.44 -8.50 16.84
C VAL A 91 -19.68 -9.13 16.23
N LYS A 92 -19.55 -10.38 15.76
CA LYS A 92 -20.67 -11.21 15.28
C LYS A 92 -21.35 -11.87 16.47
N GLN A 93 -20.53 -12.50 17.32
CA GLN A 93 -20.99 -13.20 18.53
C GLN A 93 -19.83 -13.52 19.46
N ASP A 94 -20.14 -13.92 20.69
CA ASP A 94 -19.18 -14.50 21.63
C ASP A 94 -18.72 -15.88 21.12
N VAL A 95 -17.50 -16.29 21.51
CA VAL A 95 -17.03 -17.65 21.22
C VAL A 95 -17.83 -18.64 22.08
N PRO A 96 -18.39 -19.72 21.49
CA PRO A 96 -19.10 -20.75 22.24
C PRO A 96 -18.23 -21.34 23.36
N LYS A 97 -18.84 -21.62 24.52
CA LYS A 97 -18.12 -22.18 25.70
C LYS A 97 -17.33 -23.47 25.35
N THR A 98 -17.88 -24.31 24.51
CA THR A 98 -17.25 -25.55 24.04
C THR A 98 -15.99 -25.31 23.20
N ALA A 99 -15.88 -24.21 22.49
CA ALA A 99 -14.74 -23.85 21.65
C ALA A 99 -13.73 -22.94 22.37
N PHE A 100 -14.09 -22.38 23.53
CA PHE A 100 -13.36 -21.32 24.19
C PHE A 100 -11.88 -21.67 24.44
N ASN A 101 -11.61 -22.78 25.11
CA ASN A 101 -10.24 -23.20 25.44
C ASN A 101 -9.41 -23.47 24.18
N THR A 102 -10.01 -24.07 23.16
CA THR A 102 -9.36 -24.34 21.89
C THR A 102 -8.97 -23.02 21.17
N VAL A 103 -9.87 -22.03 21.18
CA VAL A 103 -9.62 -20.73 20.56
C VAL A 103 -8.55 -19.96 21.30
N ILE A 104 -8.58 -19.92 22.64
CA ILE A 104 -7.56 -19.25 23.46
C ILE A 104 -6.18 -19.89 23.23
N ASN A 105 -6.09 -21.23 23.26
CA ASN A 105 -4.84 -21.93 23.02
C ASN A 105 -4.29 -21.63 21.61
N ARG A 106 -5.14 -21.63 20.59
CA ARG A 106 -4.72 -21.26 19.23
C ARG A 106 -4.25 -19.82 19.13
N LEU A 107 -4.97 -18.86 19.76
CA LEU A 107 -4.57 -17.45 19.81
C LEU A 107 -3.26 -17.24 20.54
N SER A 108 -2.95 -18.04 21.60
CA SER A 108 -1.69 -17.90 22.33
C SER A 108 -0.49 -18.39 21.50
N VAL A 109 -0.68 -19.43 20.68
CA VAL A 109 0.40 -20.03 19.88
C VAL A 109 0.56 -19.33 18.53
N ARG A 110 -0.54 -18.96 17.88
CA ARG A 110 -0.51 -18.37 16.53
C ARG A 110 -1.52 -17.26 16.38
N HIS A 111 -1.03 -16.05 16.33
CA HIS A 111 -1.84 -14.87 16.06
C HIS A 111 -1.05 -13.83 15.28
N LYS A 112 -1.77 -12.87 14.71
CA LYS A 112 -1.20 -11.62 14.26
C LYS A 112 -1.58 -10.53 15.24
N LYS A 113 -0.61 -9.76 15.70
CA LYS A 113 -0.82 -8.61 16.58
C LYS A 113 -0.85 -7.35 15.70
N VAL A 114 -1.93 -6.59 15.78
CA VAL A 114 -2.09 -5.34 15.05
C VAL A 114 -2.24 -4.20 16.05
N GLU A 115 -1.28 -3.30 16.06
CA GLU A 115 -1.22 -2.13 16.92
C GLU A 115 -1.50 -0.88 16.09
N VAL A 116 -2.49 -0.10 16.50
CA VAL A 116 -2.91 1.13 15.78
C VAL A 116 -2.61 2.34 16.64
N PHE A 117 -1.99 3.35 16.03
CA PHE A 117 -1.51 4.54 16.71
C PHE A 117 -2.16 5.80 16.14
N PHE A 118 -2.52 6.74 17.02
CA PHE A 118 -2.98 8.07 16.67
C PHE A 118 -1.84 9.08 16.75
N GLU A 119 -1.60 9.69 17.92
CA GLU A 119 -0.55 10.69 18.12
C GLU A 119 0.52 10.24 19.13
N ASN A 120 0.23 9.21 19.91
CA ASN A 120 1.06 8.76 21.02
C ASN A 120 1.98 7.61 20.60
N GLU A 121 3.05 7.39 21.37
CA GLU A 121 3.90 6.21 21.23
C GLU A 121 3.18 4.91 21.62
N LYS A 122 2.15 5.01 22.49
CA LYS A 122 1.33 3.86 22.87
C LYS A 122 0.22 3.58 21.87
N PRO A 123 -0.08 2.31 21.57
CA PRO A 123 -1.19 1.95 20.70
C PRO A 123 -2.53 2.43 21.27
N PHE A 124 -3.36 3.04 20.42
CA PHE A 124 -4.75 3.36 20.75
C PHE A 124 -5.58 2.10 20.90
N LYS A 125 -5.44 1.14 19.97
CA LYS A 125 -6.04 -0.19 20.02
C LYS A 125 -5.05 -1.24 19.57
N THR A 126 -5.14 -2.42 20.16
CA THR A 126 -4.39 -3.60 19.75
C THR A 126 -5.35 -4.76 19.52
N TRP A 127 -5.24 -5.40 18.37
CA TRP A 127 -5.97 -6.63 18.05
C TRP A 127 -5.04 -7.82 17.98
N PHE A 128 -5.45 -8.91 18.59
CA PHE A 128 -4.84 -10.22 18.43
C PHE A 128 -5.76 -11.03 17.51
N ILE A 129 -5.32 -11.30 16.31
CA ILE A 129 -6.09 -11.87 15.22
C ILE A 129 -5.70 -13.33 15.07
N GLY A 130 -6.65 -14.21 15.31
CA GLY A 130 -6.49 -15.64 15.21
C GLY A 130 -6.93 -16.21 13.87
N SER A 131 -7.29 -17.49 13.89
CA SER A 131 -7.77 -18.23 12.72
C SER A 131 -9.21 -17.83 12.33
N PRO A 132 -9.62 -18.14 11.09
CA PRO A 132 -11.03 -18.10 10.70
C PRO A 132 -11.88 -19.06 11.52
N THR A 133 -13.18 -18.77 11.59
CA THR A 133 -14.18 -19.75 12.07
C THR A 133 -14.29 -20.91 11.08
N GLN A 134 -14.87 -22.02 11.51
CA GLN A 134 -14.99 -23.23 10.69
C GLN A 134 -15.82 -23.00 9.40
N ASP A 135 -16.82 -22.13 9.47
CA ASP A 135 -17.64 -21.69 8.33
C ASP A 135 -16.96 -20.61 7.45
N HIS A 136 -15.75 -20.16 7.81
CA HIS A 136 -15.03 -19.05 7.19
C HIS A 136 -15.78 -17.71 7.16
N LEU A 137 -16.86 -17.55 7.92
CA LEU A 137 -17.68 -16.33 7.96
C LEU A 137 -17.37 -15.42 9.15
N GLY A 138 -16.27 -15.66 9.84
CA GLY A 138 -15.77 -14.86 10.96
C GLY A 138 -14.32 -15.14 11.27
N THR A 139 -13.75 -14.33 12.13
CA THR A 139 -12.36 -14.46 12.58
C THR A 139 -12.34 -14.35 14.11
N TYR A 140 -11.65 -15.27 14.76
CA TYR A 140 -11.42 -15.21 16.19
C TYR A 140 -10.46 -14.08 16.52
N MET A 141 -10.87 -13.14 17.35
CA MET A 141 -10.04 -11.99 17.70
C MET A 141 -10.20 -11.65 19.19
N LEU A 142 -9.14 -11.05 19.74
CA LEU A 142 -9.13 -10.49 21.07
C LEU A 142 -8.72 -9.02 21.00
N LEU A 143 -9.38 -8.17 21.79
CA LEU A 143 -9.15 -6.73 21.81
C LEU A 143 -8.35 -6.34 23.06
N GLN A 144 -7.46 -5.35 22.89
CA GLN A 144 -6.86 -4.58 23.96
C GLN A 144 -7.03 -3.09 23.66
N ASN A 145 -7.56 -2.33 24.61
CA ASN A 145 -7.67 -0.86 24.57
C ASN A 145 -6.71 -0.29 25.61
N GLY A 146 -5.67 0.44 25.17
CA GLY A 146 -4.62 0.89 26.06
C GLY A 146 -4.01 -0.29 26.83
N ASP A 147 -4.06 -0.24 28.16
CA ASP A 147 -3.50 -1.28 29.03
C ASP A 147 -4.54 -2.39 29.38
N GLU A 148 -5.82 -2.20 29.02
CA GLU A 148 -6.89 -3.17 29.31
C GLU A 148 -7.06 -4.17 28.18
N LYS A 149 -6.78 -5.44 28.47
CA LYS A 149 -6.95 -6.56 27.53
C LYS A 149 -8.22 -7.34 27.86
N SER A 150 -9.01 -7.66 26.84
CA SER A 150 -10.19 -8.51 27.01
C SER A 150 -9.82 -9.88 27.59
N SER A 151 -10.60 -10.37 28.55
CA SER A 151 -10.45 -11.69 29.13
C SER A 151 -10.93 -12.82 28.22
N LYS A 152 -11.67 -12.48 27.15
CA LYS A 152 -12.24 -13.47 26.23
C LYS A 152 -12.15 -13.04 24.77
N PRO A 153 -11.96 -13.97 23.84
CA PRO A 153 -12.03 -13.73 22.42
C PRO A 153 -13.47 -13.59 21.94
N TYR A 154 -13.61 -12.97 20.77
CA TYR A 154 -14.86 -12.79 20.05
C TYR A 154 -14.73 -13.31 18.63
N ILE A 155 -15.86 -13.67 18.03
CA ILE A 155 -15.97 -13.87 16.60
C ILE A 155 -16.29 -12.53 15.96
N THR A 156 -15.38 -12.05 15.14
CA THR A 156 -15.51 -10.76 14.45
C THR A 156 -15.74 -10.95 12.96
N TYR A 157 -16.33 -9.96 12.32
CA TYR A 157 -16.59 -9.95 10.89
C TYR A 157 -16.64 -8.50 10.37
N LYS A 158 -16.66 -8.32 9.07
CA LYS A 158 -16.95 -7.04 8.42
C LYS A 158 -18.29 -7.14 7.70
N PRO A 159 -19.30 -6.30 8.03
CA PRO A 159 -20.58 -6.30 7.33
C PRO A 159 -20.42 -6.13 5.82
N GLY A 160 -21.14 -6.95 5.04
CA GLY A 160 -21.07 -6.95 3.58
C GLY A 160 -19.84 -7.65 2.99
N MET A 161 -19.05 -8.36 3.80
CA MET A 161 -17.94 -9.17 3.32
C MET A 161 -18.21 -10.66 3.61
N TYR A 162 -17.96 -11.51 2.61
CA TYR A 162 -17.84 -12.94 2.77
C TYR A 162 -16.38 -13.32 3.00
N GLY A 163 -16.12 -14.21 3.94
CA GLY A 163 -14.78 -14.66 4.28
C GLY A 163 -14.26 -14.07 5.59
N SER A 164 -13.05 -14.48 5.95
CA SER A 164 -12.37 -14.13 7.19
C SER A 164 -11.52 -12.86 7.05
N LEU A 165 -11.23 -12.21 8.17
CA LEU A 165 -10.45 -10.96 8.20
C LEU A 165 -8.94 -11.18 8.25
N ASP A 166 -8.47 -12.35 8.69
CA ASP A 166 -7.04 -12.65 8.93
C ASP A 166 -6.15 -12.46 7.71
N VAL A 167 -6.68 -12.70 6.50
CA VAL A 167 -5.96 -12.50 5.23
C VAL A 167 -5.60 -11.05 4.93
N ARG A 168 -6.25 -10.09 5.61
CA ARG A 168 -6.00 -8.65 5.42
C ARG A 168 -4.81 -8.14 6.23
N PHE A 169 -4.36 -8.94 7.20
CA PHE A 169 -3.30 -8.58 8.12
C PHE A 169 -2.07 -9.44 7.83
N PHE A 170 -1.20 -8.95 6.96
CA PHE A 170 0.00 -9.66 6.53
C PHE A 170 1.26 -8.86 6.87
N THR A 171 2.35 -9.57 7.16
CA THR A 171 3.65 -9.01 7.53
C THR A 171 4.60 -8.89 6.34
N ASP A 172 4.28 -9.53 5.21
CA ASP A 172 5.11 -9.44 4.01
C ASP A 172 5.09 -8.02 3.41
N TRP A 173 6.24 -7.35 3.47
CA TRP A 173 6.43 -5.99 2.99
C TRP A 173 6.11 -5.80 1.49
N LYS A 174 6.22 -6.87 0.69
CA LYS A 174 5.98 -6.82 -0.74
C LYS A 174 4.51 -6.54 -1.07
N GLY A 175 3.61 -7.12 -0.30
CA GLY A 175 2.18 -6.84 -0.40
C GLY A 175 1.82 -5.42 0.02
N TRP A 176 2.65 -4.78 0.85
CA TRP A 176 2.47 -3.39 1.27
C TRP A 176 3.14 -2.38 0.35
N ARG A 177 4.11 -2.78 -0.46
CA ARG A 177 4.81 -1.88 -1.37
C ARG A 177 3.89 -1.42 -2.50
N SER A 178 3.91 -0.11 -2.78
CA SER A 178 3.24 0.44 -3.95
C SER A 178 3.81 -0.16 -5.25
N PRO A 179 2.98 -0.75 -6.12
CA PRO A 179 3.45 -1.30 -7.38
C PRO A 179 3.68 -0.22 -8.45
N ARG A 180 3.40 1.05 -8.15
CA ARG A 180 3.46 2.13 -9.13
C ARG A 180 4.90 2.48 -9.50
N ILE A 181 5.16 2.51 -10.80
CA ILE A 181 6.43 2.94 -11.41
C ILE A 181 6.31 4.37 -11.90
N PHE A 182 5.31 4.64 -12.73
CA PHE A 182 4.93 5.99 -13.14
C PHE A 182 3.61 6.37 -12.47
N ASN A 183 3.53 7.57 -11.92
CA ASN A 183 2.36 8.10 -11.23
C ASN A 183 2.29 9.62 -11.45
N TYR A 184 1.92 10.00 -12.66
CA TYR A 184 1.88 11.39 -13.12
C TYR A 184 0.46 11.75 -13.59
N PRO A 185 -0.50 11.96 -12.66
CA PRO A 185 -1.89 12.31 -13.00
C PRO A 185 -2.00 13.66 -13.71
N ASN A 186 -1.00 14.54 -13.55
CA ASN A 186 -0.89 15.76 -14.33
C ASN A 186 0.27 15.61 -15.33
N PRO A 187 0.00 15.49 -16.63
CA PRO A 187 1.05 15.38 -17.66
C PRO A 187 2.03 16.55 -17.70
N LYS A 188 1.66 17.74 -17.19
CA LYS A 188 2.55 18.90 -17.08
C LYS A 188 3.70 18.68 -16.09
N SER A 189 3.57 17.70 -15.19
CA SER A 189 4.66 17.31 -14.28
C SER A 189 5.74 16.46 -14.95
N ILE A 190 5.56 16.03 -16.20
CA ILE A 190 6.56 15.34 -17.00
C ILE A 190 7.33 16.38 -17.82
N LYS A 191 8.64 16.49 -17.61
CA LYS A 191 9.52 17.36 -18.40
C LYS A 191 9.96 16.72 -19.70
N ASN A 192 10.49 15.49 -19.59
CA ASN A 192 10.97 14.76 -20.76
C ASN A 192 10.62 13.29 -20.60
N ILE A 193 10.36 12.63 -21.71
CA ILE A 193 10.29 11.19 -21.83
C ILE A 193 11.06 10.73 -23.06
N SER A 194 12.03 9.84 -22.89
CA SER A 194 12.74 9.16 -23.96
C SER A 194 12.27 7.71 -24.03
N VAL A 195 11.94 7.25 -25.22
CA VAL A 195 11.53 5.88 -25.51
C VAL A 195 12.47 5.31 -26.57
N LYS A 196 13.14 4.19 -26.23
CA LYS A 196 14.04 3.51 -27.18
C LYS A 196 13.52 2.12 -27.48
N PHE A 197 13.62 1.75 -28.76
CA PHE A 197 13.25 0.46 -29.31
C PHE A 197 14.53 -0.23 -29.78
N SER A 198 14.97 -1.31 -29.12
CA SER A 198 16.22 -1.97 -29.50
C SER A 198 16.13 -2.69 -30.83
N GLU A 199 14.98 -3.33 -31.11
CA GLU A 199 14.74 -4.02 -32.40
C GLU A 199 14.53 -3.06 -33.57
N LYS A 200 14.10 -1.82 -33.29
CA LYS A 200 13.78 -0.79 -34.32
C LYS A 200 14.31 0.58 -33.88
N PRO A 201 15.62 0.80 -33.85
CA PRO A 201 16.19 2.03 -33.28
C PRO A 201 15.63 3.33 -33.90
N LYS A 202 15.30 3.32 -35.20
CA LYS A 202 14.70 4.48 -35.91
C LYS A 202 13.30 4.86 -35.40
N GLU A 203 12.64 3.98 -34.67
CA GLU A 203 11.35 4.25 -34.03
C GLU A 203 11.48 4.85 -32.64
N SER A 204 12.72 5.05 -32.17
CA SER A 204 13.02 5.71 -30.90
C SER A 204 12.84 7.22 -30.99
N TYR A 205 12.45 7.84 -29.87
CA TYR A 205 12.19 9.27 -29.83
C TYR A 205 12.30 9.83 -28.41
N THR A 206 12.35 11.17 -28.35
CA THR A 206 12.26 11.92 -27.11
C THR A 206 11.18 12.97 -27.23
N ILE A 207 10.28 13.05 -26.23
CA ILE A 207 9.31 14.12 -26.06
C ILE A 207 9.86 15.06 -24.98
N SER A 208 9.95 16.35 -25.32
CA SER A 208 10.20 17.44 -24.36
C SER A 208 8.90 18.19 -24.13
N ASN A 209 8.55 18.38 -22.87
CA ASN A 209 7.34 19.09 -22.43
C ASN A 209 7.75 20.20 -21.45
N LYS A 210 8.19 21.32 -21.98
CA LYS A 210 8.66 22.49 -21.20
C LYS A 210 7.78 23.69 -21.50
N ASP A 211 7.42 24.43 -20.48
CA ASP A 211 6.68 25.69 -20.58
C ASP A 211 5.41 25.60 -21.44
N ASN A 212 4.64 24.51 -21.29
CA ASN A 212 3.48 24.15 -22.11
C ASN A 212 3.78 23.94 -23.62
N THR A 213 5.06 23.92 -23.99
CA THR A 213 5.50 23.62 -25.35
C THR A 213 5.97 22.19 -25.45
N ILE A 214 5.32 21.40 -26.32
CA ILE A 214 5.71 20.02 -26.59
C ILE A 214 6.53 20.00 -27.86
N LYS A 215 7.67 19.31 -27.80
CA LYS A 215 8.57 19.06 -28.91
C LYS A 215 8.87 17.57 -29.00
N LEU A 216 8.96 17.07 -30.21
CA LEU A 216 9.30 15.68 -30.53
C LEU A 216 10.64 15.65 -31.25
N PHE A 217 11.53 14.75 -30.78
CA PHE A 217 12.88 14.58 -31.33
C PHE A 217 13.04 13.11 -31.76
N ASP A 218 13.75 12.89 -32.85
CA ASP A 218 14.17 11.56 -33.29
C ASP A 218 15.35 11.00 -32.47
N LEU A 219 15.84 9.83 -32.85
CA LEU A 219 16.97 9.16 -32.21
C LEU A 219 18.24 10.03 -32.18
N ASP A 220 18.47 10.84 -33.22
CA ASP A 220 19.66 11.71 -33.38
C ASP A 220 19.47 13.08 -32.71
N ASN A 221 18.46 13.22 -31.87
CA ASN A 221 18.06 14.47 -31.21
C ASN A 221 17.68 15.61 -32.17
N LYS A 222 17.27 15.30 -33.38
CA LYS A 222 16.75 16.28 -34.34
C LYS A 222 15.29 16.56 -34.07
N GLU A 223 14.93 17.82 -33.86
CA GLU A 223 13.55 18.26 -33.67
C GLU A 223 12.72 18.03 -34.95
N LEU A 224 11.63 17.31 -34.82
CA LEU A 224 10.68 17.09 -35.88
C LEU A 224 9.72 18.26 -35.98
N LYS A 225 9.55 18.79 -37.19
CA LYS A 225 8.67 19.95 -37.44
C LYS A 225 7.21 19.58 -37.73
N LYS A 226 6.98 18.32 -38.15
CA LYS A 226 5.65 17.84 -38.53
C LYS A 226 5.35 16.53 -37.82
N TYR A 227 4.40 16.55 -36.91
CA TYR A 227 3.91 15.40 -36.16
C TYR A 227 2.54 15.71 -35.55
N ASP A 228 1.82 14.68 -35.13
CA ASP A 228 0.52 14.81 -34.48
C ASP A 228 0.69 15.22 -33.01
N THR A 229 0.59 16.52 -32.75
CA THR A 229 0.74 17.10 -31.41
C THR A 229 -0.34 16.66 -30.43
N ILE A 230 -1.55 16.31 -30.95
CA ILE A 230 -2.65 15.81 -30.12
C ILE A 230 -2.30 14.43 -29.60
N GLN A 231 -1.82 13.54 -30.47
CA GLN A 231 -1.39 12.20 -30.08
C GLN A 231 -0.21 12.23 -29.11
N VAL A 232 0.75 13.13 -29.29
CA VAL A 232 1.87 13.28 -28.34
C VAL A 232 1.38 13.78 -26.99
N LYS A 233 0.45 14.72 -26.94
CA LYS A 233 -0.19 15.15 -25.69
C LYS A 233 -0.94 14.03 -25.00
N HIS A 234 -1.71 13.29 -25.76
CA HIS A 234 -2.46 12.13 -25.26
C HIS A 234 -1.51 11.05 -24.71
N TYR A 235 -0.39 10.78 -25.38
CA TYR A 235 0.61 9.83 -24.91
C TYR A 235 1.12 10.15 -23.50
N LEU A 236 1.34 11.41 -23.19
CA LEU A 236 1.80 11.82 -21.84
C LEU A 236 0.77 11.52 -20.74
N THR A 237 -0.52 11.42 -21.06
CA THR A 237 -1.56 11.06 -20.08
C THR A 237 -1.46 9.60 -19.63
N HIS A 238 -0.87 8.72 -20.43
CA HIS A 238 -0.73 7.30 -20.09
C HIS A 238 0.22 7.03 -18.92
N PHE A 239 1.05 8.01 -18.55
CA PHE A 239 1.94 7.89 -17.40
C PHE A 239 1.26 8.16 -16.04
N GLU A 240 -0.06 8.32 -16.02
CA GLU A 240 -0.83 8.55 -14.79
C GLU A 240 -0.70 7.39 -13.79
N ASN A 241 -0.76 6.14 -14.27
CA ASN A 241 -0.76 4.98 -13.38
C ASN A 241 -0.19 3.73 -14.07
N ILE A 242 1.13 3.67 -14.21
CA ILE A 242 1.84 2.48 -14.72
C ILE A 242 2.46 1.72 -13.57
N SER A 243 2.16 0.43 -13.49
CA SER A 243 2.54 -0.43 -12.36
C SER A 243 3.16 -1.74 -12.84
N TYR A 244 3.98 -2.35 -11.98
CA TYR A 244 4.29 -3.77 -12.11
C TYR A 244 3.18 -4.60 -11.44
N ASN A 245 3.12 -5.90 -11.76
CA ASN A 245 2.13 -6.79 -11.14
C ASN A 245 2.72 -7.72 -10.08
N LYS A 246 4.03 -8.05 -10.17
CA LYS A 246 4.68 -8.97 -9.24
C LYS A 246 6.17 -8.67 -9.12
N ILE A 247 6.72 -8.85 -7.92
CA ILE A 247 8.18 -8.93 -7.69
C ILE A 247 8.57 -10.40 -7.92
N MET A 248 9.54 -10.64 -8.79
CA MET A 248 10.00 -11.98 -9.13
C MET A 248 11.11 -12.42 -8.16
N PHE A 249 11.13 -13.71 -7.86
CA PHE A 249 12.13 -14.36 -7.00
C PHE A 249 12.86 -15.43 -7.80
N GLU A 250 13.47 -15.00 -8.88
CA GLU A 250 14.32 -15.89 -9.67
C GLU A 250 15.68 -16.08 -8.99
N LYS A 251 16.34 -17.18 -9.34
CA LYS A 251 17.73 -17.37 -8.94
C LYS A 251 18.59 -16.24 -9.50
N GLN A 252 19.60 -15.80 -8.74
CA GLN A 252 20.44 -14.65 -9.11
C GLN A 252 21.04 -14.80 -10.50
N ASN A 253 21.49 -15.99 -10.89
CA ASN A 253 22.05 -16.25 -12.21
C ASN A 253 21.04 -16.04 -13.35
N ILE A 254 19.76 -16.31 -13.12
CA ILE A 254 18.68 -16.05 -14.09
C ILE A 254 18.47 -14.54 -14.22
N MET A 255 18.37 -13.84 -13.10
CA MET A 255 18.23 -12.38 -13.11
C MET A 255 19.43 -11.71 -13.80
N ASP A 256 20.65 -12.16 -13.49
CA ASP A 256 21.88 -11.65 -14.11
C ASP A 256 21.91 -11.89 -15.63
N SER A 257 21.42 -13.03 -16.08
CA SER A 257 21.29 -13.34 -17.51
C SER A 257 20.33 -12.39 -18.21
N ILE A 258 19.16 -12.14 -17.60
CA ILE A 258 18.17 -11.18 -18.12
C ILE A 258 18.78 -9.77 -18.16
N PHE A 259 19.41 -9.34 -17.07
CA PHE A 259 19.96 -7.98 -16.95
C PHE A 259 21.18 -7.72 -17.86
N LYS A 260 21.88 -8.77 -18.31
CA LYS A 260 22.96 -8.68 -19.31
C LYS A 260 22.43 -8.68 -20.74
N SER A 261 21.22 -9.18 -20.96
CA SER A 261 20.62 -9.15 -22.29
C SER A 261 20.11 -7.75 -22.64
N GLU A 262 20.06 -7.44 -23.93
CA GLU A 262 19.51 -6.17 -24.41
C GLU A 262 18.00 -6.10 -24.14
N PRO A 263 17.48 -5.10 -23.41
CA PRO A 263 16.05 -4.93 -23.28
C PRO A 263 15.40 -4.53 -24.60
N HIS A 264 14.17 -4.93 -24.79
CA HIS A 264 13.39 -4.61 -26.00
C HIS A 264 12.98 -3.15 -26.04
N TYR A 265 12.69 -2.57 -24.84
CA TYR A 265 12.31 -1.17 -24.70
C TYR A 265 13.02 -0.53 -23.50
N TYR A 266 13.40 0.74 -23.70
CA TYR A 266 13.89 1.62 -22.64
C TYR A 266 12.97 2.82 -22.49
N PHE A 267 12.67 3.17 -21.25
CA PHE A 267 11.97 4.40 -20.90
C PHE A 267 12.84 5.21 -19.94
N GLU A 268 13.02 6.47 -20.24
CA GLU A 268 13.65 7.42 -19.32
C GLU A 268 12.77 8.64 -19.18
N LEU A 269 12.11 8.79 -18.00
CA LEU A 269 11.22 9.90 -17.70
C LEU A 269 11.89 10.82 -16.68
N THR A 270 11.92 12.13 -17.00
CA THR A 270 12.33 13.19 -16.10
C THR A 270 11.13 14.04 -15.74
N ASP A 271 10.84 14.18 -14.46
CA ASP A 271 9.71 14.98 -13.97
C ASP A 271 10.08 16.45 -13.68
N SER A 272 9.08 17.24 -13.27
CA SER A 272 9.24 18.67 -12.95
C SER A 272 10.17 18.93 -11.76
N SER A 273 10.40 17.94 -10.89
CA SER A 273 11.37 18.02 -9.78
C SER A 273 12.78 17.55 -10.18
N ASN A 274 13.02 17.28 -11.47
CA ASN A 274 14.24 16.68 -12.02
C ASN A 274 14.54 15.26 -11.56
N LYS A 275 13.55 14.56 -11.00
CA LYS A 275 13.68 13.15 -10.70
C LYS A 275 13.65 12.35 -12.00
N VAL A 276 14.64 11.47 -12.17
CA VAL A 276 14.74 10.58 -13.34
C VAL A 276 14.29 9.19 -12.93
N THR A 277 13.39 8.60 -13.73
CA THR A 277 12.98 7.20 -13.61
C THR A 277 13.31 6.49 -14.91
N LYS A 278 14.18 5.48 -14.83
CA LYS A 278 14.60 4.63 -15.97
C LYS A 278 13.97 3.27 -15.85
N VAL A 279 13.40 2.77 -16.93
CA VAL A 279 12.82 1.43 -16.98
C VAL A 279 13.35 0.69 -18.19
N GLU A 280 13.84 -0.50 -17.93
CA GLU A 280 14.22 -1.48 -18.94
C GLU A 280 13.13 -2.54 -19.00
N PHE A 281 12.69 -2.90 -20.22
CA PHE A 281 11.60 -3.85 -20.44
C PHE A 281 12.06 -4.98 -21.37
N TRP A 282 11.90 -6.22 -20.93
CA TRP A 282 12.19 -7.44 -21.70
C TRP A 282 10.92 -8.20 -21.99
N LYS A 283 10.74 -8.63 -23.23
CA LYS A 283 9.75 -9.66 -23.57
C LYS A 283 10.20 -10.99 -22.96
N ILE A 284 9.25 -11.81 -22.52
CA ILE A 284 9.51 -13.14 -21.99
C ILE A 284 9.38 -14.14 -23.13
N LYS A 285 10.40 -14.99 -23.34
CA LYS A 285 10.32 -16.07 -24.34
C LYS A 285 9.28 -17.10 -23.89
N ASP A 286 8.44 -17.50 -24.85
CA ASP A 286 7.46 -18.56 -24.70
C ASP A 286 7.47 -19.42 -25.99
N VAL A 287 8.01 -20.63 -25.86
CA VAL A 287 8.19 -21.55 -27.00
C VAL A 287 6.87 -22.10 -27.52
N ASP A 288 5.84 -22.10 -26.70
CA ASP A 288 4.51 -22.59 -27.03
C ASP A 288 3.64 -21.49 -27.66
N SER A 289 4.09 -20.25 -27.61
CA SER A 289 3.38 -19.11 -28.19
C SER A 289 3.63 -19.02 -29.70
N PRO A 290 2.62 -18.76 -30.52
CA PRO A 290 2.77 -18.55 -31.99
C PRO A 290 3.73 -17.42 -32.35
N THR A 291 3.95 -16.46 -31.45
CA THR A 291 4.87 -15.33 -31.62
C THR A 291 6.27 -15.59 -31.05
N GLY A 292 6.47 -16.68 -30.32
CA GLY A 292 7.67 -16.98 -29.54
C GLY A 292 7.81 -16.15 -28.25
N TRP A 293 6.78 -15.38 -27.89
CA TRP A 293 6.78 -14.50 -26.73
C TRP A 293 5.54 -14.70 -25.88
N ASP A 294 5.67 -14.57 -24.55
CA ASP A 294 4.53 -14.51 -23.61
C ASP A 294 3.60 -13.39 -24.06
N ALA A 295 2.30 -13.72 -24.18
CA ALA A 295 1.27 -12.79 -24.68
C ALA A 295 0.79 -11.79 -23.62
N GLU A 296 1.02 -12.07 -22.35
CA GLU A 296 0.45 -11.30 -21.24
C GLU A 296 1.50 -10.49 -20.46
N HIS A 297 2.75 -10.98 -20.39
CA HIS A 297 3.73 -10.46 -19.46
C HIS A 297 5.10 -10.15 -20.10
N GLY A 298 5.79 -9.19 -19.48
CA GLY A 298 7.18 -8.92 -19.71
C GLY A 298 7.92 -8.72 -18.37
N TYR A 299 9.24 -8.76 -18.40
CA TYR A 299 10.09 -8.39 -17.29
C TYR A 299 10.44 -6.92 -17.35
N ILE A 300 10.59 -6.30 -16.18
CA ILE A 300 11.08 -4.93 -16.07
C ILE A 300 12.11 -4.78 -14.95
N ARG A 301 13.03 -3.85 -15.12
CA ARG A 301 13.93 -3.36 -14.09
C ARG A 301 13.87 -1.85 -14.03
N VAL A 302 13.80 -1.30 -12.80
CA VAL A 302 13.67 0.14 -12.57
C VAL A 302 14.99 0.68 -12.01
N ASN A 303 15.50 1.77 -12.60
CA ASN A 303 16.72 2.48 -12.16
C ASN A 303 17.93 1.57 -11.94
N LYS A 304 18.06 0.52 -12.75
CA LYS A 304 19.12 -0.49 -12.67
C LYS A 304 19.29 -1.12 -11.28
N ASN A 305 18.21 -1.18 -10.49
CA ASN A 305 18.27 -1.88 -9.21
C ASN A 305 18.35 -3.42 -9.42
N ASN A 306 18.65 -4.16 -8.35
CA ASN A 306 18.79 -5.62 -8.42
C ASN A 306 17.46 -6.32 -8.14
N GLU A 307 16.36 -5.82 -8.74
CA GLU A 307 15.03 -6.41 -8.61
C GLU A 307 14.46 -6.69 -9.99
N LEU A 308 14.06 -7.92 -10.24
CA LEU A 308 13.29 -8.30 -11.40
C LEU A 308 11.80 -8.19 -11.08
N LEU A 309 11.10 -7.39 -11.85
CA LEU A 309 9.65 -7.20 -11.70
C LEU A 309 8.95 -7.76 -12.94
N ARG A 310 7.71 -8.22 -12.77
CA ARG A 310 6.84 -8.65 -13.87
C ARG A 310 5.82 -7.57 -14.17
N ALA A 311 5.67 -7.21 -15.43
CA ALA A 311 4.70 -6.26 -15.94
C ALA A 311 3.67 -6.97 -16.82
N GLN A 312 2.43 -6.53 -16.79
CA GLN A 312 1.39 -7.01 -17.72
C GLN A 312 1.35 -6.09 -18.94
N TYR A 313 1.30 -6.64 -20.15
CA TYR A 313 1.16 -5.87 -21.38
C TYR A 313 -0.07 -4.98 -21.38
N PHE A 314 -1.18 -5.43 -20.83
CA PHE A 314 -2.40 -4.63 -20.70
C PHE A 314 -2.15 -3.20 -20.17
N ASN A 315 -1.21 -3.03 -19.25
CA ASN A 315 -0.86 -1.72 -18.69
C ASN A 315 0.29 -1.02 -19.44
N TRP A 316 1.16 -1.78 -20.12
CA TRP A 316 2.40 -1.26 -20.68
C TRP A 316 2.41 -1.05 -22.17
N GLU A 317 1.63 -1.84 -22.94
CA GLU A 317 1.61 -1.78 -24.40
C GLU A 317 1.23 -0.40 -24.96
N ILE A 318 0.44 0.36 -24.18
CA ILE A 318 0.06 1.72 -24.52
C ILE A 318 1.28 2.66 -24.59
N LEU A 319 2.38 2.31 -23.90
CA LEU A 319 3.64 3.05 -23.92
C LEU A 319 4.56 2.65 -25.07
N PHE A 320 4.30 1.52 -25.77
CA PHE A 320 5.13 1.01 -26.87
C PHE A 320 4.75 1.63 -28.21
N LYS A 321 4.38 2.92 -28.23
CA LYS A 321 4.06 3.63 -29.48
C LYS A 321 5.36 4.02 -30.19
N PRO A 322 5.59 3.58 -31.44
CA PRO A 322 6.76 3.93 -32.23
C PRO A 322 6.71 5.39 -32.71
N LEU A 323 7.84 5.98 -33.09
CA LEU A 323 7.91 7.34 -33.65
C LEU A 323 6.95 7.51 -34.85
N SER A 324 6.91 6.51 -35.73
CA SER A 324 6.01 6.48 -36.89
C SER A 324 4.53 6.65 -36.54
N PHE A 325 4.10 6.29 -35.31
CA PHE A 325 2.72 6.53 -34.85
C PHE A 325 2.34 8.02 -34.85
N TYR A 326 3.31 8.89 -34.56
CA TYR A 326 3.08 10.34 -34.50
C TYR A 326 3.32 11.04 -35.84
N THR A 327 4.03 10.40 -36.77
CA THR A 327 4.49 11.05 -38.01
C THR A 327 3.79 10.55 -39.27
N ARG A 328 3.08 9.40 -39.25
CA ARG A 328 2.47 8.73 -40.42
C ARG A 328 1.61 9.60 -41.33
N ARG A 329 1.03 10.70 -40.83
CA ARG A 329 0.21 11.64 -41.61
C ARG A 329 1.01 12.71 -42.34
N TYR A 330 2.32 12.75 -42.13
CA TYR A 330 3.17 13.86 -42.58
C TYR A 330 4.36 13.39 -43.44
N TYR A 331 4.57 12.07 -43.53
CA TYR A 331 5.65 11.47 -44.32
C TYR A 331 5.18 10.29 -45.13
#